data_37c538e7a3f1550098a431c242f2a8c4
#
_entry.id   37c538e7a3f1550098a431c242f2a8c4
#
_cell.length_a   1.000
_cell.length_b   1.000
_cell.length_c   1.000
_cell.angle_alpha   90.00
_cell.angle_beta   90.00
_cell.angle_gamma   90.00
#
_symmetry.space_group_name_H-M   'P 1'
#
loop_
_entity.id
_entity.type
_entity.pdbx_description
1 polymer ?
#
loop_
_entity_poly.entity_id
_entity_poly.type
_entity_poly.pdbx_seq_one_letter_code
_entity_poly.pdbx_strand_id
1 'polypeptide(L)'
;TPTRRQRQMCIRDRTMTNSKFNNLFGQKPRNPKLEKLTQFHMDIASSIQKITEDVMMKLARSARKEYGLKNLCLAGGVALNCVANGKILKEKIFENIWVQPAAGDAGGALGAALALWYIDQGNKRNVNANDDMCGSYLGPEYTQDEIEKELLRLGANFKKLNEEEIIFETSNDLSKGEAIGWFQGRMEFGPRALG
;
A
#
# COMPACT_ATOMS: atom_id res chain seq x y z
N THR A 1 -4.52 17.21 -20.74
CA THR A 1 -3.20 17.26 -20.08
C THR A 1 -3.41 17.04 -18.59
N PRO A 2 -2.66 16.11 -17.94
CA PRO A 2 -2.68 16.03 -16.50
C PRO A 2 -2.32 17.40 -15.97
N THR A 3 -3.21 17.95 -15.17
CA THR A 3 -3.11 19.33 -14.71
C THR A 3 -1.76 19.55 -14.05
N ARG A 4 -1.15 20.71 -14.27
CA ARG A 4 0.08 21.19 -13.61
C ARG A 4 0.16 20.85 -12.10
N ARG A 5 -0.99 20.70 -11.43
CA ARG A 5 -1.11 20.35 -10.01
C ARG A 5 -0.68 18.91 -9.66
N GLN A 6 -0.95 17.91 -10.49
CA GLN A 6 -0.52 16.53 -10.23
C GLN A 6 0.98 16.33 -10.41
N ARG A 7 1.59 17.06 -11.36
CA ARG A 7 3.05 17.04 -11.54
C ARG A 7 3.81 17.78 -10.44
N GLN A 8 3.19 18.73 -9.76
CA GLN A 8 3.82 19.45 -8.65
C GLN A 8 3.90 18.62 -7.36
N MET A 9 2.93 17.75 -7.07
CA MET A 9 2.87 17.03 -5.79
C MET A 9 3.92 15.94 -5.61
N CYS A 10 4.39 15.29 -6.66
CA CYS A 10 5.25 14.09 -6.51
C CYS A 10 6.68 14.26 -7.02
N ILE A 11 6.96 15.18 -7.94
CA ILE A 11 8.23 15.17 -8.68
C ILE A 11 9.05 16.47 -8.52
N ARG A 12 8.44 17.64 -8.38
CA ARG A 12 9.18 18.91 -8.40
C ARG A 12 9.50 19.53 -7.07
N ASP A 13 8.59 19.50 -6.12
CA ASP A 13 8.74 20.42 -4.97
C ASP A 13 9.22 19.72 -3.68
N ARG A 14 9.30 18.42 -3.64
CA ARG A 14 9.66 17.61 -2.43
C ARG A 14 8.88 18.04 -1.16
N THR A 15 7.84 18.84 -1.33
CA THR A 15 6.96 19.32 -0.26
C THR A 15 5.51 19.07 -0.64
N MET A 16 4.77 18.44 0.25
CA MET A 16 3.34 18.17 0.06
C MET A 16 2.46 19.37 0.36
N THR A 17 3.01 20.40 0.99
CA THR A 17 2.30 21.61 1.44
C THR A 17 2.77 22.85 0.69
N ASN A 18 1.94 23.87 0.68
CA ASN A 18 2.23 25.16 0.07
C ASN A 18 1.98 26.32 1.04
N SER A 19 2.25 27.54 0.60
CA SER A 19 2.07 28.74 1.44
C SER A 19 0.64 28.93 1.96
N LYS A 20 -0.38 28.51 1.21
CA LYS A 20 -1.78 28.59 1.67
C LYS A 20 -2.03 27.64 2.84
N PHE A 21 -1.50 26.40 2.76
CA PHE A 21 -1.57 25.45 3.84
C PHE A 21 -0.83 25.98 5.09
N ASN A 22 0.38 26.49 4.90
CA ASN A 22 1.18 27.04 5.99
C ASN A 22 0.49 28.22 6.68
N ASN A 23 -0.12 29.12 5.90
CA ASN A 23 -0.86 30.26 6.45
C ASN A 23 -2.13 29.82 7.19
N LEU A 24 -2.82 28.77 6.70
CA LEU A 24 -4.01 28.24 7.35
C LEU A 24 -3.71 27.73 8.75
N PHE A 25 -2.57 27.08 8.94
CA PHE A 25 -2.17 26.48 10.21
C PHE A 25 -1.16 27.33 11.01
N GLY A 26 -0.75 28.48 10.47
CA GLY A 26 0.16 29.40 11.14
C GLY A 26 1.61 28.88 11.34
N GLN A 27 2.01 27.86 10.58
CA GLN A 27 3.34 27.26 10.69
C GLN A 27 3.99 27.00 9.33
N LYS A 28 5.32 27.09 9.30
CA LYS A 28 6.14 26.73 8.15
C LYS A 28 6.28 25.20 8.04
N PRO A 29 6.62 24.68 6.82
CA PRO A 29 6.92 23.25 6.65
C PRO A 29 8.10 22.85 7.56
N ARG A 30 7.99 21.72 8.21
CA ARG A 30 9.05 21.16 9.03
C ARG A 30 10.28 20.80 8.19
N ASN A 31 11.46 21.13 8.68
CA ASN A 31 12.70 20.59 8.13
C ASN A 31 13.00 19.24 8.79
N PRO A 32 12.86 18.10 8.07
CA PRO A 32 13.01 16.78 8.67
C PRO A 32 14.44 16.47 9.16
N LYS A 33 15.45 17.22 8.68
CA LYS A 33 16.85 17.04 9.09
C LYS A 33 17.19 17.77 10.38
N LEU A 34 16.47 18.84 10.72
CA LEU A 34 16.80 19.74 11.82
C LEU A 34 15.74 19.73 12.93
N GLU A 35 14.51 19.36 12.61
CA GLU A 35 13.39 19.51 13.52
C GLU A 35 12.74 18.16 13.83
N LYS A 36 12.43 17.93 15.10
CA LYS A 36 11.66 16.77 15.54
C LYS A 36 10.17 16.94 15.24
N LEU A 37 9.44 15.83 15.21
CA LEU A 37 7.98 15.87 15.20
C LEU A 37 7.48 16.42 16.54
N THR A 38 6.44 17.26 16.46
CA THR A 38 5.76 17.84 17.62
C THR A 38 4.30 17.41 17.62
N GLN A 39 3.59 17.67 18.72
CA GLN A 39 2.15 17.40 18.81
C GLN A 39 1.38 18.03 17.66
N PHE A 40 1.72 19.25 17.25
CA PHE A 40 1.11 19.91 16.09
C PHE A 40 1.17 19.05 14.82
N HIS A 41 2.29 18.43 14.53
CA HIS A 41 2.42 17.57 13.32
C HIS A 41 1.57 16.31 13.44
N MET A 42 1.48 15.74 14.63
CA MET A 42 0.63 14.59 14.92
C MET A 42 -0.86 14.94 14.79
N ASP A 43 -1.26 16.11 15.27
CA ASP A 43 -2.64 16.59 15.18
C ASP A 43 -3.07 16.85 13.73
N ILE A 44 -2.18 17.44 12.91
CA ILE A 44 -2.43 17.62 11.48
C ILE A 44 -2.56 16.27 10.75
N ALA A 45 -1.67 15.32 11.04
CA ALA A 45 -1.73 13.98 10.45
C ALA A 45 -3.02 13.25 10.85
N SER A 46 -3.40 13.32 12.12
CA SER A 46 -4.66 12.74 12.60
C SER A 46 -5.88 13.41 11.97
N SER A 47 -5.85 14.71 11.81
CA SER A 47 -6.95 15.48 11.22
C SER A 47 -7.16 15.13 9.75
N ILE A 48 -6.08 15.03 8.96
CA ILE A 48 -6.20 14.65 7.53
C ILE A 48 -6.65 13.19 7.39
N GLN A 49 -6.20 12.29 8.28
CA GLN A 49 -6.67 10.92 8.31
C GLN A 49 -8.18 10.87 8.56
N LYS A 50 -8.67 11.61 9.55
CA LYS A 50 -10.11 11.68 9.87
C LYS A 50 -10.94 12.20 8.70
N ILE A 51 -10.49 13.26 8.03
CA ILE A 51 -11.15 13.80 6.83
C ILE A 51 -11.18 12.74 5.71
N THR A 52 -10.06 12.07 5.49
CA THR A 52 -9.96 11.01 4.47
C THR A 52 -10.96 9.89 4.73
N GLU A 53 -11.08 9.43 5.97
CA GLU A 53 -12.05 8.43 6.37
C GLU A 53 -13.49 8.90 6.11
N ASP A 54 -13.82 10.11 6.51
CA ASP A 54 -15.16 10.67 6.34
C ASP A 54 -15.53 10.81 4.85
N VAL A 55 -14.58 11.21 4.00
CA VAL A 55 -14.76 11.27 2.54
C VAL A 55 -14.97 9.89 1.96
N MET A 56 -14.12 8.92 2.31
CA MET A 56 -14.23 7.55 1.81
C MET A 56 -15.55 6.91 2.22
N MET A 57 -15.98 7.13 3.46
CA MET A 57 -17.28 6.65 3.95
C MET A 57 -18.46 7.25 3.18
N LYS A 58 -18.41 8.56 2.91
CA LYS A 58 -19.44 9.23 2.10
C LYS A 58 -19.48 8.69 0.68
N LEU A 59 -18.33 8.50 0.04
CA LEU A 59 -18.24 7.92 -1.30
C LEU A 59 -18.79 6.49 -1.33
N ALA A 60 -18.40 5.66 -0.37
CA ALA A 60 -18.88 4.28 -0.25
C ALA A 60 -20.42 4.22 -0.12
N ARG A 61 -21.00 5.04 0.76
CA ARG A 61 -22.46 5.11 0.93
C ARG A 61 -23.16 5.61 -0.34
N SER A 62 -22.59 6.63 -1.01
CA SER A 62 -23.14 7.14 -2.27
C SER A 62 -23.10 6.09 -3.37
N ALA A 63 -21.98 5.39 -3.54
CA ALA A 63 -21.86 4.32 -4.51
C ALA A 63 -22.84 3.17 -4.22
N ARG A 64 -22.97 2.76 -2.96
CA ARG A 64 -23.95 1.74 -2.58
C ARG A 64 -25.39 2.16 -2.88
N LYS A 65 -25.73 3.41 -2.62
CA LYS A 65 -27.06 3.96 -2.89
C LYS A 65 -27.36 4.04 -4.38
N GLU A 66 -26.37 4.46 -5.18
CA GLU A 66 -26.53 4.70 -6.62
C GLU A 66 -26.60 3.39 -7.41
N TYR A 67 -25.70 2.43 -7.12
CA TYR A 67 -25.56 1.21 -7.93
C TYR A 67 -26.24 -0.02 -7.32
N GLY A 68 -26.55 -0.02 -6.04
CA GLY A 68 -27.19 -1.17 -5.37
C GLY A 68 -26.33 -2.44 -5.27
N LEU A 69 -25.08 -2.40 -5.72
CA LEU A 69 -24.19 -3.56 -5.78
C LEU A 69 -23.66 -3.95 -4.41
N LYS A 70 -23.46 -5.26 -4.21
CA LYS A 70 -23.07 -5.84 -2.93
C LYS A 70 -21.55 -5.83 -2.69
N ASN A 71 -20.77 -5.78 -3.76
CA ASN A 71 -19.31 -5.88 -3.72
C ASN A 71 -18.70 -4.54 -4.07
N LEU A 72 -17.63 -4.17 -3.36
CA LEU A 72 -16.84 -2.96 -3.60
C LEU A 72 -15.42 -3.34 -3.99
N CYS A 73 -14.95 -2.81 -5.12
CA CYS A 73 -13.54 -2.85 -5.51
C CYS A 73 -12.91 -1.47 -5.31
N LEU A 74 -11.77 -1.41 -4.66
CA LEU A 74 -11.01 -0.20 -4.41
C LEU A 74 -9.68 -0.24 -5.15
N ALA A 75 -9.36 0.85 -5.86
CA ALA A 75 -8.08 1.08 -6.52
C ALA A 75 -7.71 2.57 -6.41
N GLY A 76 -6.44 2.89 -6.69
CA GLY A 76 -5.87 4.22 -6.47
C GLY A 76 -5.07 4.30 -5.18
N GLY A 77 -4.16 5.30 -5.05
CA GLY A 77 -3.26 5.40 -3.89
C GLY A 77 -3.97 5.45 -2.53
N VAL A 78 -5.14 6.11 -2.46
CA VAL A 78 -5.93 6.20 -1.22
C VAL A 78 -6.58 4.87 -0.85
N ALA A 79 -6.78 3.96 -1.80
CA ALA A 79 -7.29 2.62 -1.53
C ALA A 79 -6.37 1.77 -0.64
N LEU A 80 -5.12 2.19 -0.46
CA LEU A 80 -4.17 1.56 0.48
C LEU A 80 -4.34 2.05 1.93
N ASN A 81 -5.31 2.93 2.21
CA ASN A 81 -5.62 3.39 3.57
C ASN A 81 -6.42 2.32 4.32
N CYS A 82 -5.70 1.41 4.99
CA CYS A 82 -6.30 0.27 5.69
C CYS A 82 -7.26 0.69 6.81
N VAL A 83 -7.04 1.83 7.45
CA VAL A 83 -7.94 2.34 8.51
C VAL A 83 -9.30 2.72 7.95
N ALA A 84 -9.31 3.48 6.85
CA ALA A 84 -10.56 3.84 6.18
C ALA A 84 -11.28 2.62 5.60
N ASN A 85 -10.53 1.70 4.95
CA ASN A 85 -11.08 0.45 4.43
C ASN A 85 -11.71 -0.40 5.54
N GLY A 86 -11.03 -0.51 6.70
CA GLY A 86 -11.55 -1.21 7.87
C GLY A 86 -12.85 -0.60 8.41
N LYS A 87 -13.02 0.73 8.34
CA LYS A 87 -14.27 1.40 8.72
C LYS A 87 -15.40 1.07 7.75
N ILE A 88 -15.16 1.11 6.44
CA ILE A 88 -16.18 0.73 5.43
C ILE A 88 -16.64 -0.72 5.66
N LEU A 89 -15.69 -1.63 5.95
CA LEU A 89 -16.00 -3.03 6.24
C LEU A 89 -16.82 -3.19 7.52
N LYS A 90 -16.44 -2.52 8.60
CA LYS A 90 -17.14 -2.57 9.90
C LYS A 90 -18.56 -2.04 9.82
N GLU A 91 -18.82 -1.01 9.03
CA GLU A 91 -20.16 -0.46 8.83
C GLU A 91 -21.05 -1.33 7.92
N LYS A 92 -20.51 -2.40 7.35
CA LYS A 92 -21.27 -3.35 6.49
C LYS A 92 -22.04 -2.68 5.35
N ILE A 93 -21.47 -1.60 4.79
CA ILE A 93 -22.07 -0.89 3.64
C ILE A 93 -22.10 -1.81 2.41
N PHE A 94 -21.06 -2.63 2.27
CA PHE A 94 -20.96 -3.69 1.26
C PHE A 94 -20.80 -5.05 1.93
N GLU A 95 -21.22 -6.11 1.25
CA GLU A 95 -21.05 -7.48 1.73
C GLU A 95 -19.57 -7.92 1.61
N ASN A 96 -18.91 -7.51 0.53
CA ASN A 96 -17.50 -7.80 0.28
C ASN A 96 -16.75 -6.55 -0.17
N ILE A 97 -15.51 -6.44 0.24
CA ILE A 97 -14.58 -5.39 -0.19
C ILE A 97 -13.32 -6.06 -0.70
N TRP A 98 -12.90 -5.68 -1.91
CA TRP A 98 -11.62 -6.08 -2.47
C TRP A 98 -10.77 -4.84 -2.73
N VAL A 99 -9.53 -4.87 -2.27
CA VAL A 99 -8.55 -3.80 -2.50
C VAL A 99 -7.48 -4.35 -3.41
N GLN A 100 -7.24 -3.67 -4.55
CA GLN A 100 -6.12 -4.03 -5.42
C GLN A 100 -4.81 -3.89 -4.65
N PRO A 101 -4.01 -4.96 -4.48
CA PRO A 101 -2.74 -4.90 -3.74
C PRO A 101 -1.77 -3.86 -4.29
N ALA A 102 -1.68 -3.74 -5.60
CA ALA A 102 -0.91 -2.71 -6.32
C ALA A 102 -1.81 -1.51 -6.69
N ALA A 103 -2.59 -1.00 -5.73
CA ALA A 103 -3.63 0.00 -5.99
C ALA A 103 -3.13 1.34 -6.55
N GLY A 104 -1.85 1.69 -6.33
CA GLY A 104 -1.21 2.90 -6.83
C GLY A 104 -0.68 2.77 -8.27
N ASP A 105 0.42 3.47 -8.54
CA ASP A 105 1.01 3.59 -9.89
C ASP A 105 1.41 2.23 -10.50
N ALA A 106 1.88 1.28 -9.68
CA ALA A 106 2.26 -0.06 -10.14
C ALA A 106 1.09 -0.82 -10.78
N GLY A 107 -0.11 -0.71 -10.22
CA GLY A 107 -1.33 -1.31 -10.76
C GLY A 107 -1.79 -0.68 -12.08
N GLY A 108 -1.37 0.55 -12.35
CA GLY A 108 -1.63 1.22 -13.63
C GLY A 108 -1.01 0.47 -14.81
N ALA A 109 0.19 -0.08 -14.65
CA ALA A 109 0.85 -0.88 -15.69
C ALA A 109 0.08 -2.18 -15.97
N LEU A 110 -0.30 -2.91 -14.92
CA LEU A 110 -1.12 -4.11 -15.02
C LEU A 110 -2.49 -3.79 -15.66
N GLY A 111 -3.14 -2.72 -15.19
CA GLY A 111 -4.43 -2.28 -15.70
C GLY A 111 -4.39 -1.88 -17.17
N ALA A 112 -3.33 -1.24 -17.65
CA ALA A 112 -3.13 -0.90 -19.04
C ALA A 112 -3.01 -2.15 -19.92
N ALA A 113 -2.25 -3.13 -19.51
CA ALA A 113 -2.11 -4.40 -20.23
C ALA A 113 -3.45 -5.16 -20.31
N LEU A 114 -4.19 -5.23 -19.20
CA LEU A 114 -5.50 -5.87 -19.15
C LEU A 114 -6.54 -5.11 -19.98
N ALA A 115 -6.51 -3.77 -19.97
CA ALA A 115 -7.41 -2.95 -20.77
C ALA A 115 -7.17 -3.18 -22.28
N LEU A 116 -5.92 -3.19 -22.71
CA LEU A 116 -5.57 -3.52 -24.09
C LEU A 116 -6.09 -4.90 -24.48
N TRP A 117 -5.83 -5.92 -23.65
CA TRP A 117 -6.22 -7.29 -23.94
C TRP A 117 -7.75 -7.50 -23.98
N TYR A 118 -8.46 -7.02 -22.97
CA TYR A 118 -9.89 -7.31 -22.84
C TYR A 118 -10.78 -6.26 -23.51
N ILE A 119 -10.42 -4.98 -23.48
CA ILE A 119 -11.28 -3.91 -23.98
C ILE A 119 -10.96 -3.61 -25.45
N ASP A 120 -9.69 -3.35 -25.77
CA ASP A 120 -9.29 -2.96 -27.12
C ASP A 120 -9.31 -4.13 -28.08
N GLN A 121 -8.74 -5.27 -27.71
CA GLN A 121 -8.72 -6.48 -28.54
C GLN A 121 -9.98 -7.35 -28.44
N GLY A 122 -10.89 -7.04 -27.51
CA GLY A 122 -12.16 -7.72 -27.34
C GLY A 122 -12.06 -9.18 -26.87
N ASN A 123 -10.94 -9.59 -26.26
CA ASN A 123 -10.77 -10.94 -25.76
C ASN A 123 -11.76 -11.25 -24.62
N LYS A 124 -12.30 -12.48 -24.61
CA LYS A 124 -13.21 -12.91 -23.55
C LYS A 124 -12.46 -13.05 -22.23
N ARG A 125 -13.07 -12.53 -21.17
CA ARG A 125 -12.56 -12.72 -19.81
C ARG A 125 -13.03 -14.07 -19.26
N ASN A 126 -12.09 -14.95 -18.95
CA ASN A 126 -12.35 -16.16 -18.19
C ASN A 126 -12.09 -15.85 -16.72
N VAL A 127 -13.13 -15.92 -15.90
CA VAL A 127 -13.02 -15.73 -14.46
C VAL A 127 -12.99 -17.13 -13.82
N ASN A 128 -11.94 -17.42 -13.08
CA ASN A 128 -11.87 -18.61 -12.26
C ASN A 128 -12.19 -18.28 -10.78
N ALA A 129 -12.39 -19.30 -9.96
CA ALA A 129 -12.68 -19.13 -8.55
C ALA A 129 -11.41 -18.80 -7.71
N ASN A 130 -10.23 -18.92 -8.31
CA ASN A 130 -8.96 -18.67 -7.64
C ASN A 130 -8.53 -17.21 -7.83
N ASP A 131 -7.69 -16.73 -6.93
CA ASP A 131 -7.07 -15.43 -7.05
C ASP A 131 -5.96 -15.44 -8.10
N ASP A 132 -6.23 -14.86 -9.28
CA ASP A 132 -5.26 -14.73 -10.37
C ASP A 132 -4.07 -13.82 -10.01
N MET A 133 -4.21 -13.01 -8.96
CA MET A 133 -3.13 -12.21 -8.40
C MET A 133 -2.24 -13.02 -7.44
N CYS A 134 -2.59 -14.26 -7.15
CA CYS A 134 -1.81 -15.15 -6.25
C CYS A 134 -1.42 -14.48 -4.93
N GLY A 135 -2.33 -13.75 -4.30
CA GLY A 135 -2.03 -12.97 -3.10
C GLY A 135 -1.02 -11.84 -3.32
N SER A 136 -0.82 -11.41 -4.55
CA SER A 136 0.23 -10.46 -4.99
C SER A 136 1.66 -11.01 -5.05
N TYR A 137 1.87 -12.30 -4.86
CA TYR A 137 3.18 -12.96 -4.96
C TYR A 137 3.55 -13.22 -6.43
N LEU A 138 3.80 -12.13 -7.19
CA LEU A 138 4.06 -12.17 -8.63
C LEU A 138 5.52 -11.85 -8.99
N GLY A 139 6.35 -11.52 -8.02
CA GLY A 139 7.75 -11.17 -8.23
C GLY A 139 8.68 -12.38 -8.28
N PRO A 140 10.01 -12.17 -8.29
CA PRO A 140 10.99 -13.24 -8.29
C PRO A 140 10.94 -14.07 -7.02
N GLU A 141 11.38 -15.31 -7.15
CA GLU A 141 11.56 -16.28 -6.08
C GLU A 141 12.96 -16.89 -6.19
N TYR A 142 13.57 -17.20 -5.08
CA TYR A 142 14.91 -17.76 -5.01
C TYR A 142 14.92 -19.03 -4.17
N THR A 143 15.66 -20.01 -4.62
CA THR A 143 15.89 -21.23 -3.85
C THR A 143 16.86 -20.98 -2.69
N GLN A 144 16.82 -21.81 -1.67
CA GLN A 144 17.72 -21.69 -0.52
C GLN A 144 19.21 -21.73 -0.95
N ASP A 145 19.54 -22.59 -1.91
CA ASP A 145 20.93 -22.69 -2.41
C ASP A 145 21.38 -21.42 -3.15
N GLU A 146 20.50 -20.78 -3.90
CA GLU A 146 20.80 -19.50 -4.57
C GLU A 146 21.02 -18.39 -3.54
N ILE A 147 20.20 -18.35 -2.50
CA ILE A 147 20.31 -17.38 -1.41
C ILE A 147 21.65 -17.56 -0.69
N GLU A 148 22.00 -18.78 -0.31
CA GLU A 148 23.24 -19.07 0.41
C GLU A 148 24.47 -18.71 -0.43
N LYS A 149 24.49 -19.07 -1.73
CA LYS A 149 25.57 -18.72 -2.66
C LYS A 149 25.73 -17.19 -2.78
N GLU A 150 24.62 -16.48 -2.89
CA GLU A 150 24.68 -15.02 -3.04
C GLU A 150 25.13 -14.33 -1.75
N LEU A 151 24.67 -14.78 -0.58
CA LEU A 151 25.12 -14.27 0.71
C LEU A 151 26.62 -14.49 0.92
N LEU A 152 27.14 -15.67 0.56
CA LEU A 152 28.58 -15.97 0.60
C LEU A 152 29.36 -15.08 -0.36
N ARG A 153 28.86 -14.89 -1.59
CA ARG A 153 29.48 -14.01 -2.58
C ARG A 153 29.59 -12.56 -2.10
N LEU A 154 28.60 -12.08 -1.36
CA LEU A 154 28.54 -10.73 -0.80
C LEU A 154 29.34 -10.60 0.51
N GLY A 155 29.87 -11.68 1.05
CA GLY A 155 30.54 -11.66 2.36
C GLY A 155 29.60 -11.34 3.51
N ALA A 156 28.31 -11.66 3.37
CA ALA A 156 27.31 -11.43 4.40
C ALA A 156 27.54 -12.34 5.61
N ASN A 157 27.31 -11.80 6.80
CA ASN A 157 27.29 -12.61 8.04
C ASN A 157 25.87 -13.11 8.26
N PHE A 158 25.66 -14.43 8.15
CA PHE A 158 24.35 -15.03 8.32
C PHE A 158 24.43 -16.36 9.04
N LYS A 159 23.29 -16.83 9.58
CA LYS A 159 23.10 -18.15 10.15
C LYS A 159 22.04 -18.89 9.37
N LYS A 160 22.21 -20.19 9.19
CA LYS A 160 21.16 -21.07 8.70
C LYS A 160 20.45 -21.66 9.90
N LEU A 161 19.17 -21.43 9.99
CA LEU A 161 18.30 -21.89 11.07
C LEU A 161 17.18 -22.76 10.49
N ASN A 162 16.67 -23.68 11.27
CA ASN A 162 15.41 -24.35 10.92
C ASN A 162 14.21 -23.45 11.24
N GLU A 163 13.00 -23.90 10.85
CA GLU A 163 11.79 -23.10 10.99
C GLU A 163 11.46 -22.75 12.45
N GLU A 164 11.61 -23.70 13.38
CA GLU A 164 11.35 -23.46 14.80
C GLU A 164 12.35 -22.46 15.40
N GLU A 165 13.62 -22.60 15.04
CA GLU A 165 14.69 -21.71 15.49
C GLU A 165 14.48 -20.28 14.97
N ILE A 166 14.13 -20.12 13.69
CA ILE A 166 13.94 -18.77 13.10
C ILE A 166 12.71 -18.07 13.73
N ILE A 167 11.64 -18.81 14.00
CA ILE A 167 10.46 -18.28 14.67
C ILE A 167 10.81 -17.89 16.11
N PHE A 168 11.55 -18.72 16.83
CA PHE A 168 11.96 -18.44 18.21
C PHE A 168 12.86 -17.19 18.30
N GLU A 169 13.92 -17.12 17.49
CA GLU A 169 14.84 -15.98 17.49
C GLU A 169 14.12 -14.69 17.09
N THR A 170 13.30 -14.75 16.05
CA THR A 170 12.51 -13.59 15.58
C THR A 170 11.55 -13.10 16.66
N SER A 171 10.83 -14.01 17.32
CA SER A 171 9.90 -13.65 18.39
C SER A 171 10.62 -13.04 19.60
N ASN A 172 11.79 -13.57 19.93
CA ASN A 172 12.63 -13.08 21.01
C ASN A 172 13.13 -11.63 20.72
N ASP A 173 13.59 -11.38 19.49
CA ASP A 173 14.07 -10.06 19.10
C ASP A 173 12.91 -9.03 19.07
N LEU A 174 11.75 -9.40 18.52
CA LEU A 174 10.54 -8.56 18.58
C LEU A 174 10.12 -8.24 20.02
N SER A 175 10.24 -9.21 20.94
CA SER A 175 9.91 -9.00 22.36
C SER A 175 10.83 -8.00 23.06
N LYS A 176 12.05 -7.83 22.56
CA LYS A 176 13.02 -6.82 23.01
C LYS A 176 12.81 -5.45 22.37
N GLY A 177 11.87 -5.32 21.44
CA GLY A 177 11.60 -4.09 20.70
C GLY A 177 12.51 -3.87 19.49
N GLU A 178 13.20 -4.91 19.03
CA GLU A 178 14.04 -4.85 17.84
C GLU A 178 13.17 -4.82 16.57
N ALA A 179 13.67 -4.16 15.53
CA ALA A 179 13.03 -4.13 14.22
C ALA A 179 13.57 -5.24 13.33
N ILE A 180 12.68 -5.99 12.69
CA ILE A 180 13.04 -7.14 11.85
C ILE A 180 12.55 -6.92 10.43
N GLY A 181 13.40 -7.25 9.44
CA GLY A 181 13.00 -7.41 8.06
C GLY A 181 12.65 -8.88 7.79
N TRP A 182 11.42 -9.15 7.37
CA TRP A 182 10.95 -10.49 7.04
C TRP A 182 10.79 -10.64 5.53
N PHE A 183 11.38 -11.69 4.95
CA PHE A 183 11.19 -12.04 3.56
C PHE A 183 10.92 -13.55 3.46
N GLN A 184 9.83 -13.92 2.80
CA GLN A 184 9.39 -15.30 2.69
C GLN A 184 8.83 -15.60 1.30
N GLY A 185 9.34 -16.66 0.67
CA GLY A 185 8.84 -17.14 -0.61
C GLY A 185 9.03 -16.15 -1.76
N ARG A 186 8.02 -16.04 -2.62
CA ARG A 186 8.01 -15.17 -3.79
C ARG A 186 7.81 -13.71 -3.39
N MET A 187 8.54 -12.81 -4.04
CA MET A 187 8.41 -11.37 -3.83
C MET A 187 7.02 -10.86 -4.21
N GLU A 188 6.48 -9.96 -3.39
CA GLU A 188 5.20 -9.29 -3.63
C GLU A 188 5.29 -8.27 -4.78
N PHE A 189 4.20 -8.12 -5.53
CA PHE A 189 4.02 -7.05 -6.51
C PHE A 189 3.17 -5.94 -5.90
N GLY A 190 3.79 -4.78 -5.68
CA GLY A 190 3.12 -3.62 -5.11
C GLY A 190 4.11 -2.68 -4.41
N PRO A 191 3.65 -1.49 -4.00
CA PRO A 191 4.53 -0.48 -3.39
C PRO A 191 4.79 -0.69 -1.90
N ARG A 192 4.17 -1.69 -1.29
CA ARG A 192 4.22 -1.94 0.16
C ARG A 192 4.28 -3.43 0.44
N ALA A 193 4.94 -3.79 1.53
CA ALA A 193 4.82 -5.11 2.11
C ALA A 193 3.39 -5.35 2.62
N LEU A 194 2.86 -6.54 2.39
CA LEU A 194 1.49 -6.93 2.74
C LEU A 194 1.42 -7.76 4.03
N GLY A 195 2.55 -8.24 4.50
CA GLY A 195 2.69 -9.04 5.72
C GLY A 195 3.34 -8.31 6.87
#